data_8af8c04d11827952ebd6cbbc1df9a38b
#
_entry.id   8af8c04d11827952ebd6cbbc1df9a38b
#
_cell.length_a   1.000
_cell.length_b   1.000
_cell.length_c   1.000
_cell.angle_alpha   90.00
_cell.angle_beta   90.00
_cell.angle_gamma   90.00
#
_symmetry.space_group_name_H-M   'P 1'
#
loop_
_entity.id
_entity.type
_entity.pdbx_description
1 polymer ?
#
loop_
_entity_poly.entity_id
_entity_poly.type
_entity_poly.pdbx_seq_one_letter_code
_entity_poly.pdbx_strand_id
1 'polypeptide(L)'
;MHELAIAESVVDTVTRRLPDATITSVHLEIGALSGVVAESIRFCFDLATEGTGLEGATLEITEPPARCRCRSCGSEFRPDPPIVLCPCGSADVAVLGGEELKILSVQVA
;
A
#
# COMPACT_ATOMS: atom_id res chain seq x y z
N MET A 1 -0.39 -1.38 12.52
CA MET A 1 0.64 -0.86 11.59
C MET A 1 0.80 0.64 11.81
N HIS A 2 1.98 1.16 11.57
CA HIS A 2 2.29 2.57 11.82
C HIS A 2 2.00 3.42 10.57
N GLU A 3 0.73 3.66 10.29
CA GLU A 3 0.32 4.38 9.07
C GLU A 3 0.88 5.80 8.99
N LEU A 4 1.01 6.50 10.10
CA LEU A 4 1.60 7.83 10.08
C LEU A 4 3.06 7.79 9.63
N ALA A 5 3.83 6.83 10.12
CA ALA A 5 5.22 6.66 9.70
C ALA A 5 5.33 6.33 8.20
N ILE A 6 4.40 5.55 7.68
CA ILE A 6 4.34 5.23 6.26
C ILE A 6 4.02 6.48 5.45
N ALA A 7 3.02 7.26 5.87
CA ALA A 7 2.66 8.50 5.21
C ALA A 7 3.80 9.50 5.20
N GLU A 8 4.49 9.65 6.33
CA GLU A 8 5.68 10.52 6.42
C GLU A 8 6.80 10.04 5.51
N SER A 9 7.01 8.75 5.39
CA SER A 9 8.00 8.17 4.49
C SER A 9 7.67 8.45 3.02
N VAL A 10 6.40 8.37 2.65
CA VAL A 10 5.94 8.71 1.29
C VAL A 10 6.22 10.18 1.00
N VAL A 11 5.82 11.08 1.90
CA VAL A 11 6.04 12.51 1.75
C VAL A 11 7.53 12.83 1.63
N ASP A 12 8.35 12.22 2.48
CA ASP A 12 9.80 12.42 2.47
C ASP A 12 10.43 11.94 1.16
N THR A 13 10.02 10.79 0.66
CA THR A 13 10.52 10.24 -0.59
C THR A 13 10.20 11.14 -1.77
N VAL A 14 8.94 11.60 -1.87
CA VAL A 14 8.50 12.49 -2.94
C VAL A 14 9.22 13.83 -2.85
N THR A 15 9.33 14.40 -1.65
CA THR A 15 9.99 15.68 -1.45
C THR A 15 11.46 15.63 -1.83
N ARG A 16 12.15 14.54 -1.51
CA ARG A 16 13.57 14.39 -1.87
C ARG A 16 13.79 14.27 -3.36
N ARG A 17 12.87 13.63 -4.08
CA ARG A 17 12.98 13.45 -5.52
C ARG A 17 12.52 14.67 -6.31
N LEU A 18 11.56 15.43 -5.77
CA LEU A 18 10.93 16.56 -6.42
C LEU A 18 10.87 17.75 -5.44
N PRO A 19 12.03 18.29 -5.01
CA PRO A 19 12.06 19.23 -3.90
C PRO A 19 11.34 20.57 -4.14
N ASP A 20 11.25 21.00 -5.41
CA ASP A 20 10.66 22.29 -5.74
C ASP A 20 9.29 22.16 -6.42
N ALA A 21 8.75 20.96 -6.48
CA ALA A 21 7.49 20.69 -7.16
C ALA A 21 6.30 20.90 -6.24
N THR A 22 5.19 21.34 -6.83
CA THR A 22 3.88 21.27 -6.21
C THR A 22 3.22 19.99 -6.70
N ILE A 23 2.88 19.12 -5.76
CA ILE A 23 2.31 17.81 -6.07
C ILE A 23 0.79 17.91 -6.01
N THR A 24 0.12 17.43 -7.05
CA THR A 24 -1.35 17.45 -7.12
C THR A 24 -1.97 16.10 -6.78
N SER A 25 -1.27 15.00 -7.02
CA SER A 25 -1.75 13.68 -6.60
C SER A 25 -0.60 12.70 -6.38
N VAL A 26 -0.86 11.72 -5.53
CA VAL A 26 0.05 10.59 -5.27
C VAL A 26 -0.77 9.32 -5.40
N HIS A 27 -0.25 8.34 -6.13
CA HIS A 27 -0.89 7.05 -6.29
C HIS A 27 -0.07 5.98 -5.58
N LEU A 28 -0.65 5.36 -4.57
CA LEU A 28 -0.04 4.27 -3.81
C LEU A 28 -0.65 2.93 -4.19
N GLU A 29 0.16 1.89 -4.14
CA GLU A 29 -0.30 0.52 -4.21
C GLU A 29 -0.11 -0.12 -2.82
N ILE A 30 -1.22 -0.59 -2.24
CA ILE A 30 -1.25 -1.18 -0.91
C ILE A 30 -1.89 -2.56 -1.02
N GLY A 31 -1.09 -3.61 -0.95
CA GLY A 31 -1.58 -4.97 -1.09
C GLY A 31 -2.53 -5.38 0.04
N ALA A 32 -3.47 -6.27 -0.27
CA ALA A 32 -4.46 -6.74 0.70
C ALA A 32 -3.86 -7.44 1.92
N LEU A 33 -2.64 -7.99 1.78
CA LEU A 33 -1.92 -8.66 2.88
C LEU A 33 -0.83 -7.79 3.51
N SER A 34 -0.74 -6.50 3.15
CA SER A 34 0.29 -5.62 3.68
C SER A 34 0.11 -5.28 5.16
N GLY A 35 -1.09 -5.47 5.68
CA GLY A 35 -1.44 -5.08 7.05
C GLY A 35 -1.73 -3.59 7.21
N VAL A 36 -1.68 -2.82 6.13
CA VAL A 36 -1.93 -1.38 6.15
C VAL A 36 -3.40 -1.11 5.86
N VAL A 37 -4.03 -0.29 6.68
CA VAL A 37 -5.43 0.09 6.52
C VAL A 37 -5.52 1.36 5.68
N ALA A 38 -6.17 1.28 4.51
CA ALA A 38 -6.23 2.38 3.56
C ALA A 38 -6.85 3.65 4.15
N GLU A 39 -7.92 3.53 4.94
CA GLU A 39 -8.54 4.70 5.57
C GLU A 39 -7.59 5.39 6.54
N SER A 40 -6.81 4.64 7.29
CA SER A 40 -5.82 5.19 8.21
C SER A 40 -4.70 5.90 7.46
N ILE A 41 -4.27 5.34 6.33
CA ILE A 41 -3.26 5.99 5.48
C ILE A 41 -3.79 7.33 4.94
N ARG A 42 -5.04 7.39 4.51
CA ARG A 42 -5.63 8.64 4.01
C ARG A 42 -5.64 9.73 5.08
N PHE A 43 -6.04 9.37 6.29
CA PHE A 43 -6.05 10.31 7.41
C PHE A 43 -4.63 10.78 7.74
N CYS A 44 -3.69 9.85 7.83
CA CYS A 44 -2.30 10.17 8.15
C CYS A 44 -1.62 10.97 7.03
N PHE A 45 -2.00 10.74 5.78
CA PHE A 45 -1.46 11.48 4.65
C PHE A 45 -1.83 12.97 4.74
N ASP A 46 -3.08 13.27 5.10
CA ASP A 46 -3.52 14.65 5.28
C ASP A 46 -2.69 15.36 6.37
N LEU A 47 -2.37 14.65 7.44
CA LEU A 47 -1.54 15.20 8.51
C LEU A 47 -0.08 15.38 8.06
N ALA A 48 0.47 14.37 7.37
CA ALA A 48 1.87 14.35 6.98
C ALA A 48 2.20 15.38 5.89
N THR A 49 1.22 15.78 5.09
CA THR A 49 1.44 16.69 3.97
C THR A 49 1.35 18.18 4.35
N GLU A 50 0.84 18.48 5.53
CA GLU A 50 0.72 19.87 5.99
C GLU A 50 2.06 20.60 5.94
N GLY A 51 2.09 21.77 5.30
CA GLY A 51 3.29 22.58 5.20
C GLY A 51 4.32 22.08 4.21
N THR A 52 3.99 21.09 3.38
CA THR A 52 4.88 20.54 2.36
C THR A 52 4.36 20.82 0.95
N GLY A 53 5.15 20.50 -0.07
CA GLY A 53 4.73 20.58 -1.47
C GLY A 53 3.60 19.62 -1.84
N LEU A 54 3.23 18.72 -0.94
CA LEU A 54 2.14 17.77 -1.12
C LEU A 54 0.85 18.21 -0.42
N GLU A 55 0.83 19.35 0.24
CA GLU A 55 -0.38 19.82 0.93
C GLU A 55 -1.53 19.96 -0.06
N GLY A 56 -2.68 19.37 0.27
CA GLY A 56 -3.85 19.37 -0.59
C GLY A 56 -3.83 18.37 -1.73
N ALA A 57 -2.76 17.58 -1.87
CA ALA A 57 -2.66 16.55 -2.90
C ALA A 57 -3.72 15.46 -2.69
N THR A 58 -4.26 14.96 -3.81
CA THR A 58 -5.17 13.82 -3.79
C THR A 58 -4.38 12.53 -3.61
N LEU A 59 -4.85 11.67 -2.73
CA LEU A 59 -4.26 10.34 -2.55
C LEU A 59 -5.13 9.30 -3.22
N GLU A 60 -4.58 8.60 -4.21
CA GLU A 60 -5.21 7.48 -4.88
C GLU A 60 -4.57 6.19 -4.37
N ILE A 61 -5.40 5.19 -4.07
CA ILE A 61 -4.91 3.92 -3.55
C ILE A 61 -5.45 2.79 -4.41
N THR A 62 -4.55 1.94 -4.90
CA THR A 62 -4.88 0.68 -5.56
C THR A 62 -4.54 -0.44 -4.59
N GLU A 63 -5.48 -1.37 -4.40
CA GLU A 63 -5.30 -2.48 -3.47
C GLU A 63 -5.27 -3.80 -4.25
N PRO A 64 -4.07 -4.28 -4.66
CA PRO A 64 -4.00 -5.57 -5.35
C PRO A 64 -4.44 -6.70 -4.41
N PRO A 65 -5.18 -7.68 -4.94
CA PRO A 65 -5.67 -8.78 -4.13
C PRO A 65 -4.55 -9.69 -3.68
N ALA A 66 -4.80 -10.42 -2.59
CA ALA A 66 -3.91 -11.45 -2.13
C ALA A 66 -3.96 -12.64 -3.09
N ARG A 67 -2.79 -13.19 -3.43
CA ARG A 67 -2.66 -14.40 -4.25
C ARG A 67 -1.65 -15.33 -3.61
N CYS A 68 -2.02 -16.57 -3.48
CA CYS A 68 -1.20 -17.59 -2.83
C CYS A 68 -1.18 -18.90 -3.64
N ARG A 69 -0.14 -19.68 -3.41
CA ARG A 69 -0.06 -21.06 -3.92
C ARG A 69 0.18 -22.01 -2.74
N CYS A 70 -0.65 -23.05 -2.65
CA CYS A 70 -0.48 -24.06 -1.63
C CYS A 70 0.68 -24.99 -2.00
N ARG A 71 1.63 -25.17 -1.06
CA ARG A 71 2.74 -26.10 -1.25
C ARG A 71 2.31 -27.55 -1.07
N SER A 72 1.19 -27.79 -0.39
CA SER A 72 0.68 -29.13 -0.15
C SER A 72 -0.10 -29.70 -1.34
N CYS A 73 -1.03 -28.92 -1.91
CA CYS A 73 -1.87 -29.37 -3.02
C CYS A 73 -1.54 -28.73 -4.37
N GLY A 74 -0.69 -27.72 -4.41
CA GLY A 74 -0.25 -27.05 -5.63
C GLY A 74 -1.24 -26.06 -6.23
N SER A 75 -2.41 -25.86 -5.63
CA SER A 75 -3.43 -24.95 -6.15
C SER A 75 -3.10 -23.50 -5.84
N GLU A 76 -3.38 -22.61 -6.79
CA GLU A 76 -3.40 -21.18 -6.53
C GLU A 76 -4.77 -20.79 -6.02
N PHE A 77 -4.80 -19.85 -5.07
CA PHE A 77 -6.05 -19.37 -4.47
C PHE A 77 -5.89 -17.94 -4.02
N ARG A 78 -7.02 -17.28 -3.79
CA ARG A 78 -7.09 -15.94 -3.21
C ARG A 78 -7.57 -16.05 -1.77
N PRO A 79 -6.70 -15.86 -0.77
CA PRO A 79 -7.12 -15.92 0.62
C PRO A 79 -8.03 -14.75 0.97
N ASP A 80 -8.85 -14.92 2.01
CA ASP A 80 -9.66 -13.86 2.59
C ASP A 80 -8.88 -13.27 3.77
N PRO A 81 -8.18 -12.14 3.57
CA PRO A 81 -7.34 -11.57 4.63
C PRO A 81 -8.14 -11.30 5.91
N PRO A 82 -7.51 -11.41 7.08
CA PRO A 82 -6.09 -11.72 7.31
C PRO A 82 -5.72 -13.20 7.34
N ILE A 83 -6.68 -14.09 7.04
CA ILE A 83 -6.47 -15.54 7.13
C ILE A 83 -5.87 -16.05 5.83
N VAL A 84 -4.67 -16.64 5.91
CA VAL A 84 -3.97 -17.20 4.76
C VAL A 84 -3.95 -18.71 4.89
N LEU A 85 -5.00 -19.34 4.38
CA LEU A 85 -5.21 -20.78 4.48
C LEU A 85 -5.78 -21.31 3.16
N CYS A 86 -5.17 -22.37 2.65
CA CYS A 86 -5.67 -23.01 1.44
C CYS A 86 -7.03 -23.66 1.70
N PRO A 87 -7.95 -23.69 0.72
CA PRO A 87 -9.19 -24.45 0.84
C PRO A 87 -8.98 -25.93 1.19
N CYS A 88 -7.80 -26.50 0.91
CA CYS A 88 -7.48 -27.87 1.31
C CYS A 88 -7.18 -28.01 2.80
N GLY A 89 -7.10 -26.91 3.53
CA GLY A 89 -6.84 -26.89 4.98
C GLY A 89 -5.38 -26.64 5.34
N SER A 90 -4.47 -26.58 4.38
CA SER A 90 -3.05 -26.34 4.65
C SER A 90 -2.74 -24.87 4.86
N ALA A 91 -1.87 -24.57 5.83
CA ALA A 91 -1.30 -23.26 6.04
C ALA A 91 0.08 -23.10 5.40
N ASP A 92 0.60 -24.16 4.78
CA ASP A 92 1.90 -24.13 4.10
C ASP A 92 1.72 -23.56 2.69
N VAL A 93 1.75 -22.24 2.60
CA VAL A 93 1.47 -21.53 1.36
C VAL A 93 2.58 -20.53 1.02
N ALA A 94 2.76 -20.31 -0.28
CA ALA A 94 3.62 -19.25 -0.77
C ALA A 94 2.74 -18.05 -1.15
N VAL A 95 3.09 -16.85 -0.69
CA VAL A 95 2.40 -15.62 -1.07
C VAL A 95 2.98 -15.14 -2.39
N LEU A 96 2.12 -15.03 -3.42
CA LEU A 96 2.52 -14.62 -4.77
C LEU A 96 2.28 -13.12 -5.01
N GLY A 97 1.38 -12.50 -4.26
CA GLY A 97 1.08 -11.08 -4.37
C GLY A 97 0.12 -10.65 -3.28
N GLY A 98 -0.03 -9.34 -3.12
CA GLY A 98 -0.89 -8.76 -2.09
C GLY A 98 -0.14 -8.19 -0.89
N GLU A 99 1.20 -8.21 -0.92
CA GLU A 99 2.02 -7.62 0.15
C GLU A 99 2.62 -6.27 -0.26
N GLU A 100 2.30 -5.76 -1.42
CA GLU A 100 2.89 -4.56 -1.99
C GLU A 100 2.60 -3.33 -1.12
N LEU A 101 3.59 -2.45 -1.02
CA LEU A 101 3.46 -1.14 -0.42
C LEU A 101 4.43 -0.23 -1.16
N LYS A 102 3.93 0.50 -2.17
CA LYS A 102 4.80 1.31 -3.02
C LYS A 102 4.09 2.50 -3.63
N ILE A 103 4.89 3.49 -4.02
CA ILE A 103 4.43 4.65 -4.78
C ILE A 103 4.44 4.26 -6.24
N LEU A 104 3.27 4.27 -6.89
CA LEU A 104 3.16 3.96 -8.32
C LEU A 104 3.46 5.17 -9.17
N SER A 105 2.94 6.33 -8.81
CA SER A 105 3.11 7.54 -9.58
C SER A 105 2.80 8.78 -8.76
N VAL A 106 3.26 9.92 -9.26
CA VAL A 106 3.02 11.23 -8.67
C VAL A 106 2.70 12.18 -9.81
N GLN A 107 1.72 13.07 -9.61
CA GLN A 107 1.42 14.12 -10.57
C GLN A 107 1.83 15.47 -10.01
N VAL A 108 2.48 16.26 -10.83
CA VAL A 108 2.92 17.61 -10.48
C VAL A 108 2.04 18.65 -11.17
N ALA A 109 1.96 19.83 -10.56
CA ALA A 109 1.21 20.95 -11.14
C ALA A 109 1.93 21.52 -12.36
#